data_997aabbaa78081d12b54a54b8de584e8
#
_entry.id   997aabbaa78081d12b54a54b8de584e8
#
_cell.length_a   1.000
_cell.length_b   1.000
_cell.length_c   1.000
_cell.angle_alpha   90.00
_cell.angle_beta   90.00
_cell.angle_gamma   90.00
#
_symmetry.space_group_name_H-M   'P 1'
#
loop_
_entity.id
_entity.type
_entity.pdbx_description
1 polymer ?
#
loop_
_entity_poly.entity_id
_entity_poly.type
_entity_poly.pdbx_seq_one_letter_code
_entity_poly.pdbx_strand_id
1 'polypeptide(L)'
;FEILSLYIDDIPAEDLRALTRKTYTAEVYCNARAGDNTADITPLRTLGEEGGAPLQLLGLSNGPTLAFKDMAMQLLGNLFEYVLDKRGQSINILGATSGDTGSAAEYAMRGKHNVKVFMLSPDGKMSAFQRAQMY
;
A
#
# COMPACT_ATOMS: atom_id res chain seq x y z
N PHE A 1 -11.62 -7.12 4.38
CA PHE A 1 -11.79 -7.81 5.67
C PHE A 1 -12.14 -9.29 5.47
N GLU A 2 -13.22 -9.60 4.74
CA GLU A 2 -13.74 -10.98 4.59
C GLU A 2 -12.67 -12.00 4.14
N ILE A 3 -11.86 -11.65 3.16
CA ILE A 3 -10.78 -12.53 2.69
C ILE A 3 -9.68 -12.68 3.75
N LEU A 4 -9.25 -11.58 4.35
CA LEU A 4 -8.17 -11.61 5.35
C LEU A 4 -8.56 -12.40 6.60
N SER A 5 -9.82 -12.34 7.01
CA SER A 5 -10.32 -13.09 8.17
C SER A 5 -10.31 -14.62 8.00
N LEU A 6 -10.12 -15.11 6.77
CA LEU A 6 -9.93 -16.54 6.50
C LEU A 6 -8.51 -17.04 6.83
N TYR A 7 -7.55 -16.12 6.95
CA TYR A 7 -6.13 -16.44 7.12
C TYR A 7 -5.52 -15.86 8.39
N ILE A 8 -6.11 -14.80 8.94
CA ILE A 8 -5.64 -14.12 10.15
C ILE A 8 -6.62 -14.43 11.27
N ASP A 9 -6.26 -15.37 12.12
CA ASP A 9 -7.06 -15.85 13.25
C ASP A 9 -6.52 -15.38 14.62
N ASP A 10 -5.32 -14.82 14.65
CA ASP A 10 -4.62 -14.32 15.84
C ASP A 10 -4.91 -12.83 16.15
N ILE A 11 -5.62 -12.14 15.26
CA ILE A 11 -6.11 -10.77 15.46
C ILE A 11 -7.63 -10.81 15.68
N PRO A 12 -8.17 -10.19 16.74
CA PRO A 12 -9.61 -10.08 16.92
C PRO A 12 -10.31 -9.49 15.69
N ALA A 13 -11.44 -10.07 15.31
CA ALA A 13 -12.14 -9.69 14.08
C ALA A 13 -12.49 -8.21 14.00
N GLU A 14 -12.81 -7.57 15.14
CA GLU A 14 -13.10 -6.13 15.19
C GLU A 14 -11.85 -5.29 14.92
N ASP A 15 -10.71 -5.69 15.48
CA ASP A 15 -9.42 -5.01 15.25
C ASP A 15 -8.99 -5.16 13.79
N LEU A 16 -9.09 -6.37 13.22
CA LEU A 16 -8.79 -6.62 11.81
C LEU A 16 -9.70 -5.79 10.88
N ARG A 17 -10.98 -5.66 11.23
CA ARG A 17 -11.92 -4.81 10.50
C ARG A 17 -11.55 -3.32 10.59
N ALA A 18 -11.14 -2.86 11.77
CA ALA A 18 -10.68 -1.49 11.97
C ALA A 18 -9.39 -1.21 11.16
N LEU A 19 -8.43 -2.15 11.16
CA LEU A 19 -7.19 -2.05 10.38
C LEU A 19 -7.47 -1.97 8.88
N THR A 20 -8.35 -2.81 8.35
CA THR A 20 -8.71 -2.77 6.93
C THR A 20 -9.42 -1.48 6.54
N ARG A 21 -10.33 -0.98 7.38
CA ARG A 21 -11.01 0.30 7.16
C ARG A 21 -10.06 1.49 7.23
N LYS A 22 -9.10 1.49 8.15
CA LYS A 22 -8.06 2.52 8.27
C LYS A 22 -7.14 2.52 7.04
N THR A 23 -6.87 1.34 6.46
CA THR A 23 -5.95 1.17 5.35
C THR A 23 -6.55 1.61 4.02
N TYR A 24 -7.73 1.09 3.69
CA TYR A 24 -8.31 1.22 2.35
C TYR A 24 -9.36 2.34 2.32
N THR A 25 -8.87 3.58 2.27
CA THR A 25 -9.70 4.79 2.23
C THR A 25 -9.39 5.64 1.01
N ALA A 26 -10.36 6.43 0.56
CA ALA A 26 -10.16 7.39 -0.52
C ALA A 26 -9.13 8.48 -0.17
N GLU A 27 -8.89 8.74 1.11
CA GLU A 27 -7.86 9.67 1.56
C GLU A 27 -6.45 9.12 1.35
N VAL A 28 -6.24 7.84 1.63
CA VAL A 28 -4.95 7.16 1.40
C VAL A 28 -4.72 6.93 -0.10
N TYR A 29 -5.75 6.52 -0.84
CA TYR A 29 -5.70 6.23 -2.27
C TYR A 29 -6.29 7.38 -3.09
N CYS A 30 -5.79 8.59 -2.87
CA CYS A 30 -6.35 9.83 -3.43
C CYS A 30 -5.88 10.20 -4.84
N ASN A 31 -4.97 9.42 -5.44
CA ASN A 31 -4.40 9.72 -6.76
C ASN A 31 -5.27 9.17 -7.90
N ALA A 32 -6.56 9.51 -7.87
CA ALA A 32 -7.48 9.15 -8.95
C ALA A 32 -7.09 9.86 -10.26
N ARG A 33 -7.26 9.17 -11.39
CA ARG A 33 -7.08 9.78 -12.71
C ARG A 33 -8.29 10.66 -13.06
N ALA A 34 -8.07 11.61 -13.96
CA ALA A 34 -9.17 12.43 -14.47
C ALA A 34 -10.29 11.56 -15.05
N GLY A 35 -11.51 11.80 -14.59
CA GLY A 35 -12.71 11.06 -14.99
C GLY A 35 -13.04 9.82 -14.14
N ASP A 36 -12.16 9.40 -13.21
CA ASP A 36 -12.51 8.36 -12.25
C ASP A 36 -13.36 8.91 -11.10
N ASN A 37 -14.16 8.03 -10.51
CA ASN A 37 -14.79 8.32 -9.24
C ASN A 37 -13.70 8.30 -8.14
N THR A 38 -13.49 9.40 -7.46
CA THR A 38 -12.47 9.55 -6.41
C THR A 38 -12.72 8.67 -5.16
N ALA A 39 -13.92 8.12 -5.02
CA ALA A 39 -14.24 7.16 -3.98
C ALA A 39 -13.75 5.74 -4.30
N ASP A 40 -13.46 5.45 -5.56
CA ASP A 40 -13.01 4.13 -6.01
C ASP A 40 -11.49 4.04 -5.90
N ILE A 41 -11.01 3.39 -4.84
CA ILE A 41 -9.57 3.20 -4.62
C ILE A 41 -8.92 2.26 -5.65
N THR A 42 -9.71 1.37 -6.25
CA THR A 42 -9.31 0.46 -7.34
C THR A 42 -10.33 0.54 -8.48
N PRO A 43 -10.31 1.62 -9.28
CA PRO A 43 -11.32 1.82 -10.33
C PRO A 43 -11.22 0.74 -11.40
N LEU A 44 -12.38 0.26 -11.86
CA LEU A 44 -12.51 -0.67 -12.96
C LEU A 44 -13.02 0.07 -14.19
N ARG A 45 -12.27 0.05 -15.28
CA ARG A 45 -12.61 0.74 -16.53
C ARG A 45 -12.85 -0.27 -17.64
N THR A 46 -13.93 -0.12 -18.36
CA THR A 46 -14.16 -0.87 -19.61
C THR A 46 -13.39 -0.21 -20.75
N LEU A 47 -12.54 -0.96 -21.41
CA LEU A 47 -11.74 -0.51 -22.55
C LEU A 47 -12.43 -0.83 -23.90
N GLY A 48 -13.31 -1.82 -23.92
CA GLY A 48 -13.98 -2.32 -25.11
C GLY A 48 -14.46 -3.75 -24.93
N GLU A 49 -14.58 -4.47 -26.01
CA GLU A 49 -14.95 -5.90 -26.03
C GLU A 49 -13.91 -6.70 -26.81
N GLU A 50 -13.64 -7.90 -26.35
CA GLU A 50 -12.77 -8.88 -26.98
C GLU A 50 -13.46 -10.24 -26.94
N GLY A 51 -13.69 -10.85 -28.12
CA GLY A 51 -14.34 -12.17 -28.21
C GLY A 51 -15.77 -12.22 -27.61
N GLY A 52 -16.52 -11.11 -27.59
CA GLY A 52 -17.85 -11.02 -27.00
C GLY A 52 -17.86 -10.86 -25.47
N ALA A 53 -16.71 -10.64 -24.86
CA ALA A 53 -16.58 -10.36 -23.43
C ALA A 53 -16.05 -8.93 -23.21
N PRO A 54 -16.44 -8.23 -22.12
CA PRO A 54 -15.90 -6.92 -21.82
C PRO A 54 -14.43 -7.00 -21.44
N LEU A 55 -13.60 -6.20 -22.12
CA LEU A 55 -12.20 -5.98 -21.75
C LEU A 55 -12.15 -4.87 -20.71
N GLN A 56 -11.62 -5.19 -19.52
CA GLN A 56 -11.59 -4.26 -18.39
C GLN A 56 -10.19 -4.06 -17.85
N LEU A 57 -9.90 -2.84 -17.40
CA LEU A 57 -8.67 -2.44 -16.74
C LEU A 57 -8.95 -2.12 -15.27
N LEU A 58 -8.34 -2.90 -14.37
CA LEU A 58 -8.37 -2.62 -12.93
C LEU A 58 -7.19 -1.70 -12.58
N GLY A 59 -7.49 -0.50 -12.07
CA GLY A 59 -6.48 0.45 -11.62
C GLY A 59 -6.00 0.11 -10.21
N LEU A 60 -4.68 -0.04 -10.03
CA LEU A 60 -4.05 -0.32 -8.73
C LEU A 60 -3.02 0.74 -8.32
N SER A 61 -2.99 1.89 -9.01
CA SER A 61 -1.95 2.92 -8.85
C SER A 61 -2.47 4.22 -8.22
N ASN A 62 -3.57 4.16 -7.47
CA ASN A 62 -4.15 5.33 -6.82
C ASN A 62 -3.56 5.62 -5.43
N GLY A 63 -2.66 4.76 -4.96
CA GLY A 63 -2.01 4.89 -3.66
C GLY A 63 -0.95 6.00 -3.60
N PRO A 64 -0.36 6.22 -2.42
CA PRO A 64 0.54 7.35 -2.15
C PRO A 64 1.78 7.41 -3.04
N THR A 65 2.32 6.26 -3.45
CA THR A 65 3.53 6.19 -4.29
C THR A 65 3.23 5.89 -5.76
N LEU A 66 1.95 5.81 -6.13
CA LEU A 66 1.48 5.45 -7.46
C LEU A 66 1.87 4.05 -7.93
N ALA A 67 2.46 3.25 -7.06
CA ALA A 67 2.80 1.86 -7.31
C ALA A 67 1.72 0.93 -6.74
N PHE A 68 1.42 -0.19 -7.44
CA PHE A 68 0.44 -1.17 -6.95
C PHE A 68 0.83 -1.78 -5.58
N LYS A 69 2.09 -1.69 -5.20
CA LYS A 69 2.62 -2.15 -3.92
C LYS A 69 2.03 -1.42 -2.72
N ASP A 70 1.50 -0.23 -2.90
CA ASP A 70 0.78 0.49 -1.86
C ASP A 70 -0.39 -0.34 -1.31
N MET A 71 -1.04 -1.14 -2.16
CA MET A 71 -2.16 -1.99 -1.74
C MET A 71 -1.79 -2.97 -0.61
N ALA A 72 -0.57 -3.50 -0.64
CA ALA A 72 -0.07 -4.40 0.39
C ALA A 72 0.68 -3.65 1.51
N MET A 73 1.54 -2.68 1.15
CA MET A 73 2.42 -2.03 2.10
C MET A 73 1.67 -1.14 3.10
N GLN A 74 0.59 -0.48 2.69
CA GLN A 74 -0.24 0.30 3.62
C GLN A 74 -0.88 -0.59 4.70
N LEU A 75 -1.38 -1.76 4.31
CA LEU A 75 -1.90 -2.73 5.28
C LEU A 75 -0.78 -3.26 6.19
N LEU A 76 0.37 -3.62 5.61
CA LEU A 76 1.52 -4.12 6.37
C LEU A 76 1.99 -3.11 7.42
N GLY A 77 2.07 -1.83 7.06
CA GLY A 77 2.43 -0.76 8.00
C GLY A 77 1.46 -0.65 9.17
N ASN A 78 0.17 -0.73 8.91
CA ASN A 78 -0.86 -0.70 9.95
C ASN A 78 -0.85 -1.97 10.83
N LEU A 79 -0.56 -3.14 10.24
CA LEU A 79 -0.41 -4.39 11.00
C LEU A 79 0.84 -4.35 11.90
N PHE A 80 1.97 -3.85 11.41
CA PHE A 80 3.16 -3.67 12.25
C PHE A 80 2.90 -2.75 13.44
N GLU A 81 2.32 -1.59 13.20
CA GLU A 81 1.97 -0.66 14.27
C GLU A 81 1.10 -1.34 15.34
N TYR A 82 0.03 -2.01 14.91
CA TYR A 82 -0.89 -2.72 15.80
C TYR A 82 -0.20 -3.81 16.64
N VAL A 83 0.58 -4.68 16.00
CA VAL A 83 1.24 -5.79 16.69
C VAL A 83 2.34 -5.30 17.63
N LEU A 84 3.12 -4.32 17.19
CA LEU A 84 4.22 -3.77 17.98
C LEU A 84 3.71 -3.00 19.20
N ASP A 85 2.62 -2.25 19.06
CA ASP A 85 1.97 -1.56 20.17
C ASP A 85 1.48 -2.57 21.22
N LYS A 86 0.81 -3.63 20.79
CA LYS A 86 0.36 -4.68 21.72
C LYS A 86 1.50 -5.41 22.43
N ARG A 87 2.64 -5.54 21.78
CA ARG A 87 3.82 -6.22 22.35
C ARG A 87 4.77 -5.28 23.13
N GLY A 88 4.55 -3.97 23.06
CA GLY A 88 5.47 -2.98 23.62
C GLY A 88 6.87 -3.07 22.99
N GLN A 89 6.95 -3.37 21.70
CA GLN A 89 8.17 -3.61 20.94
C GLN A 89 8.36 -2.58 19.84
N SER A 90 9.60 -2.43 19.40
CA SER A 90 9.97 -1.67 18.22
C SER A 90 10.84 -2.51 17.29
N ILE A 91 10.82 -2.21 16.00
CA ILE A 91 11.63 -2.89 14.99
C ILE A 91 12.39 -1.90 14.11
N ASN A 92 13.52 -2.38 13.59
CA ASN A 92 14.23 -1.75 12.49
C ASN A 92 14.05 -2.62 11.24
N ILE A 93 13.60 -2.02 10.15
CA ILE A 93 13.46 -2.66 8.86
C ILE A 93 14.65 -2.23 8.01
N LEU A 94 15.41 -3.19 7.53
CA LEU A 94 16.45 -2.96 6.53
C LEU A 94 16.02 -3.61 5.23
N GLY A 95 15.92 -2.82 4.18
CA GLY A 95 15.55 -3.27 2.85
C GLY A 95 16.58 -2.86 1.80
N ALA A 96 16.54 -3.53 0.65
CA ALA A 96 17.26 -3.12 -0.55
C ALA A 96 16.27 -3.01 -1.69
N THR A 97 16.30 -1.91 -2.42
CA THR A 97 15.33 -1.61 -3.46
C THR A 97 15.94 -0.83 -4.60
N SER A 98 15.38 -1.00 -5.80
CA SER A 98 15.69 -0.15 -6.95
C SER A 98 14.52 0.76 -7.36
N GLY A 99 13.48 0.87 -6.53
CA GLY A 99 12.32 1.71 -6.85
C GLY A 99 11.07 1.42 -6.01
N ASP A 100 9.99 1.04 -6.66
CA ASP A 100 8.61 1.03 -6.16
C ASP A 100 8.39 0.33 -4.81
N THR A 101 9.07 -0.80 -4.56
CA THR A 101 8.88 -1.53 -3.31
C THR A 101 9.43 -0.76 -2.12
N GLY A 102 10.58 -0.11 -2.27
CA GLY A 102 11.18 0.69 -1.21
C GLY A 102 10.37 1.92 -0.91
N SER A 103 10.00 2.70 -1.92
CA SER A 103 9.17 3.89 -1.74
C SER A 103 7.82 3.57 -1.08
N ALA A 104 7.16 2.49 -1.49
CA ALA A 104 5.91 2.04 -0.88
C ALA A 104 6.09 1.62 0.59
N ALA A 105 7.20 0.93 0.91
CA ALA A 105 7.52 0.54 2.28
C ALA A 105 7.84 1.75 3.16
N GLU A 106 8.67 2.67 2.69
CA GLU A 106 9.03 3.90 3.41
C GLU A 106 7.78 4.74 3.69
N TYR A 107 6.93 4.94 2.69
CA TYR A 107 5.71 5.70 2.86
C TYR A 107 4.76 5.04 3.87
N ALA A 108 4.56 3.74 3.78
CA ALA A 108 3.67 2.99 4.67
C ALA A 108 4.13 2.99 6.14
N MET A 109 5.44 3.05 6.38
CA MET A 109 6.03 3.06 7.72
C MET A 109 6.25 4.48 8.26
N ARG A 110 6.09 5.49 7.43
CA ARG A 110 6.30 6.90 7.81
C ARG A 110 5.39 7.30 8.96
N GLY A 111 5.99 7.91 9.99
CA GLY A 111 5.26 8.39 11.17
C GLY A 111 4.85 7.33 12.19
N LYS A 112 5.17 6.05 11.95
CA LYS A 112 4.94 4.98 12.93
C LYS A 112 6.07 4.95 13.95
N HIS A 113 5.73 5.22 15.21
CA HIS A 113 6.73 5.43 16.27
C HIS A 113 7.54 4.18 16.63
N ASN A 114 6.99 2.99 16.39
CA ASN A 114 7.63 1.72 16.72
C ASN A 114 8.43 1.11 15.56
N VAL A 115 8.50 1.79 14.40
CA VAL A 115 9.15 1.28 13.20
C VAL A 115 10.18 2.29 12.68
N LYS A 116 11.40 1.83 12.43
CA LYS A 116 12.42 2.59 11.70
C LYS A 116 12.74 1.84 10.42
N VAL A 117 12.79 2.55 9.30
CA VAL A 117 13.08 1.97 7.99
C VAL A 117 14.40 2.52 7.47
N PHE A 118 15.23 1.61 6.97
CA PHE A 118 16.50 1.91 6.30
C PHE A 118 16.48 1.20 4.95
N MET A 119 16.63 1.96 3.86
CA MET A 119 16.63 1.42 2.51
C MET A 119 17.99 1.61 1.84
N LEU A 120 18.53 0.51 1.32
CA LEU A 120 19.67 0.53 0.42
C LEU A 120 19.19 0.65 -1.01
N SER A 121 19.67 1.64 -1.73
CA SER A 121 19.36 1.85 -3.14
C SER A 121 20.61 1.88 -4.00
N PRO A 122 20.55 1.39 -5.25
CA PRO A 122 21.74 1.37 -6.13
C PRO A 122 22.07 2.79 -6.59
N ASP A 123 23.30 3.24 -6.29
CA ASP A 123 23.76 4.56 -6.70
C ASP A 123 23.73 4.72 -8.25
N GLY A 124 23.15 5.82 -8.70
CA GLY A 124 23.07 6.18 -10.12
C GLY A 124 22.20 5.28 -10.99
N LYS A 125 21.50 4.26 -10.44
CA LYS A 125 20.69 3.30 -11.21
C LYS A 125 19.19 3.45 -11.07
N MET A 126 18.73 4.41 -10.29
CA MET A 126 17.31 4.72 -10.14
C MET A 126 16.92 5.88 -11.08
N SER A 127 15.71 5.83 -11.62
CA SER A 127 15.14 6.95 -12.40
C SER A 127 14.96 8.19 -11.50
N ALA A 128 14.89 9.37 -12.13
CA ALA A 128 14.62 10.62 -11.40
C ALA A 128 13.28 10.56 -10.65
N PHE A 129 12.26 9.92 -11.25
CA PHE A 129 10.95 9.72 -10.63
C PHE A 129 11.04 8.85 -9.37
N GLN A 130 11.70 7.69 -9.46
CA GLN A 130 11.87 6.79 -8.32
C GLN A 130 12.66 7.44 -7.18
N ARG A 131 13.68 8.23 -7.50
CA ARG A 131 14.40 9.01 -6.47
C ARG A 131 13.51 10.04 -5.78
N ALA A 132 12.68 10.75 -6.54
CA ALA A 132 11.77 11.74 -5.99
C ALA A 132 10.65 11.15 -5.10
N GLN A 133 10.39 9.84 -5.22
CA GLN A 133 9.46 9.13 -4.33
C GLN A 133 10.08 8.75 -2.98
N MET A 134 11.42 8.69 -2.89
CA MET A 134 12.15 8.21 -1.70
C MET A 134 12.91 9.30 -0.96
N TYR A 135 13.34 10.36 -1.65
CA TYR A 135 14.24 11.40 -1.09
C TYR A 135 13.65 12.79 -1.19
#